data_c830e2553cf943bd559d138db9868570
#
_entry.id   c830e2553cf943bd559d138db9868570
#
_cell.length_a   1.000
_cell.length_b   1.000
_cell.length_c   1.000
_cell.angle_alpha   90.00
_cell.angle_beta   90.00
_cell.angle_gamma   90.00
#
_symmetry.space_group_name_H-M   'P 1'
#
loop_
_entity.id
_entity.type
_entity.pdbx_description
1 polymer ?
#
loop_
_entity_poly.entity_id
_entity_poly.type
_entity_poly.pdbx_seq_one_letter_code
_entity_poly.pdbx_strand_id
1 'polypeptide(L)'
;MKKTLRTLLTGILLAATSMASAQQVNTLYFLENAPMRHTINPAFQPTSNFYLTLPVIGYTSFWAGTNTWTMSDFIFKGVNGNTITPFHPDAPTDWLENKPEMFSVDADFDLNILSFGFRIKENGYFHLNISEHLYMDAGMSSAIFGINRINTTQPTNLSLGVNASVYTNIALGYS
;
A
#
# COMPACT_ATOMS: atom_id res chain seq x y z
N MET A 1 25.44 6.25 -22.63
CA MET A 1 25.17 5.95 -21.21
C MET A 1 23.89 6.56 -20.65
N LYS A 2 23.61 7.88 -20.74
CA LYS A 2 22.37 8.47 -20.16
C LYS A 2 21.06 7.96 -20.77
N LYS A 3 21.00 7.65 -22.07
CA LYS A 3 19.78 7.13 -22.74
C LYS A 3 19.50 5.67 -22.32
N THR A 4 20.52 4.83 -22.28
CA THR A 4 20.39 3.41 -21.86
C THR A 4 19.94 3.29 -20.40
N LEU A 5 20.47 4.15 -19.51
CA LEU A 5 20.06 4.16 -18.10
C LEU A 5 18.60 4.60 -17.93
N ARG A 6 18.14 5.59 -18.71
CA ARG A 6 16.73 6.02 -18.70
C ARG A 6 15.80 4.91 -19.21
N THR A 7 16.17 4.22 -20.30
CA THR A 7 15.35 3.11 -20.83
C THR A 7 15.30 1.95 -19.83
N LEU A 8 16.39 1.65 -19.15
CA LEU A 8 16.45 0.62 -18.11
C LEU A 8 15.57 0.99 -16.91
N LEU A 9 15.66 2.23 -16.43
CA LEU A 9 14.82 2.75 -15.36
C LEU A 9 13.33 2.75 -15.72
N THR A 10 12.99 3.14 -16.94
CA THR A 10 11.60 3.12 -17.43
C THR A 10 11.08 1.68 -17.54
N GLY A 11 11.94 0.74 -17.99
CA GLY A 11 11.59 -0.68 -18.05
C GLY A 11 11.36 -1.29 -16.66
N ILE A 12 12.20 -0.96 -15.69
CA ILE A 12 12.03 -1.38 -14.29
C ILE A 12 10.75 -0.78 -13.69
N LEU A 13 10.48 0.50 -13.96
CA LEU A 13 9.28 1.18 -13.47
C LEU A 13 8.00 0.58 -14.06
N LEU A 14 7.99 0.27 -15.36
CA LEU A 14 6.87 -0.40 -16.04
C LEU A 14 6.68 -1.84 -15.53
N ALA A 15 7.76 -2.57 -15.28
CA ALA A 15 7.68 -3.91 -14.69
C ALA A 15 7.16 -3.86 -13.24
N ALA A 16 7.55 -2.86 -12.47
CA ALA A 16 7.06 -2.66 -11.11
C ALA A 16 5.56 -2.31 -11.07
N THR A 17 5.06 -1.51 -12.01
CA THR A 17 3.62 -1.18 -12.08
C THR A 17 2.75 -2.35 -12.50
N SER A 18 3.25 -3.25 -13.35
CA SER A 18 2.51 -4.47 -13.72
C SER A 18 2.43 -5.49 -12.58
N MET A 19 3.39 -5.46 -11.66
CA MET A 19 3.35 -6.29 -10.45
C MET A 19 2.39 -5.75 -9.40
N ALA A 20 2.22 -4.45 -9.30
CA ALA A 20 1.37 -3.82 -8.27
C ALA A 20 -0.13 -4.13 -8.41
N SER A 21 -0.61 -4.48 -9.60
CA SER A 21 -2.02 -4.80 -9.83
C SER A 21 -2.41 -6.26 -9.50
N ALA A 22 -1.46 -7.15 -9.21
CA ALA A 22 -1.71 -8.58 -9.05
C ALA A 22 -1.67 -9.08 -7.60
N GLN A 23 -1.39 -8.23 -6.62
CA GLN A 23 -0.90 -8.73 -5.34
C GLN A 23 -1.74 -8.33 -4.15
N GLN A 24 -2.97 -8.72 -4.17
CA GLN A 24 -3.60 -9.02 -2.91
C GLN A 24 -3.18 -10.44 -2.49
N VAL A 25 -2.79 -10.57 -1.22
CA VAL A 25 -2.42 -11.84 -0.56
C VAL A 25 -3.44 -12.96 -0.85
N ASN A 26 -4.69 -12.58 -1.09
CA ASN A 26 -5.78 -13.48 -1.46
C ASN A 26 -5.51 -14.31 -2.72
N THR A 27 -4.69 -13.83 -3.65
CA THR A 27 -4.34 -14.59 -4.87
C THR A 27 -3.52 -15.83 -4.54
N LEU A 28 -2.67 -15.77 -3.51
CA LEU A 28 -1.88 -16.90 -3.04
C LEU A 28 -2.74 -18.07 -2.56
N TYR A 29 -3.95 -17.79 -2.08
CA TYR A 29 -4.89 -18.83 -1.66
C TYR A 29 -5.21 -19.82 -2.79
N PHE A 30 -5.32 -19.32 -4.00
CA PHE A 30 -5.69 -20.10 -5.19
C PHE A 30 -4.48 -20.70 -5.93
N LEU A 31 -3.26 -20.31 -5.58
CA LEU A 31 -2.05 -20.80 -6.23
C LEU A 31 -1.50 -22.02 -5.48
N GLU A 32 -2.02 -23.21 -5.79
CA GLU A 32 -1.67 -24.46 -5.09
C GLU A 32 -0.16 -24.75 -5.03
N ASN A 33 0.58 -24.36 -6.03
CA ASN A 33 2.04 -24.58 -6.11
C ASN A 33 2.88 -23.44 -5.52
N ALA A 34 2.25 -22.37 -5.00
CA ALA A 34 2.99 -21.27 -4.43
C ALA A 34 3.52 -21.65 -3.03
N PRO A 35 4.85 -21.66 -2.83
CA PRO A 35 5.41 -22.09 -1.55
C PRO A 35 5.04 -21.14 -0.39
N MET A 36 4.65 -19.91 -0.69
CA MET A 36 4.28 -18.89 0.29
C MET A 36 2.84 -19.02 0.84
N ARG A 37 2.05 -19.99 0.39
CA ARG A 37 0.67 -20.20 0.89
C ARG A 37 0.58 -20.37 2.40
N HIS A 38 1.61 -20.92 3.02
CA HIS A 38 1.66 -21.07 4.48
C HIS A 38 1.62 -19.74 5.24
N THR A 39 1.95 -18.60 4.59
CA THR A 39 1.84 -17.30 5.21
C THR A 39 0.37 -16.86 5.40
N ILE A 40 -0.53 -17.37 4.56
CA ILE A 40 -1.97 -17.13 4.67
C ILE A 40 -2.60 -18.11 5.65
N ASN A 41 -2.22 -19.39 5.53
CA ASN A 41 -2.72 -20.44 6.41
C ASN A 41 -1.60 -21.45 6.66
N PRO A 42 -1.11 -21.56 7.89
CA PRO A 42 -0.02 -22.49 8.25
C PRO A 42 -0.31 -23.97 7.93
N ALA A 43 -1.58 -24.34 7.76
CA ALA A 43 -1.96 -25.69 7.36
C ALA A 43 -1.67 -26.00 5.88
N PHE A 44 -1.39 -24.97 5.07
CA PHE A 44 -1.06 -25.16 3.66
C PHE A 44 0.42 -25.54 3.50
N GLN A 45 0.67 -26.82 3.42
CA GLN A 45 2.03 -27.30 3.12
C GLN A 45 2.38 -27.06 1.65
N PRO A 46 3.59 -26.59 1.34
CA PRO A 46 4.09 -26.55 -0.02
C PRO A 46 4.17 -27.96 -0.64
N THR A 47 3.90 -28.04 -1.93
CA THR A 47 4.03 -29.31 -2.67
C THR A 47 5.50 -29.71 -2.92
N SER A 48 6.40 -28.72 -2.92
CA SER A 48 7.84 -28.93 -3.09
C SER A 48 8.50 -29.49 -1.82
N ASN A 49 9.54 -30.31 -1.99
CA ASN A 49 10.34 -30.81 -0.86
C ASN A 49 11.20 -29.72 -0.20
N PHE A 50 11.54 -28.69 -0.96
CA PHE A 50 12.32 -27.53 -0.50
C PHE A 50 11.90 -26.31 -1.30
N TYR A 51 11.91 -25.15 -0.64
CA TYR A 51 11.83 -23.86 -1.32
C TYR A 51 12.75 -22.87 -0.63
N LEU A 52 13.20 -21.89 -1.40
CA LEU A 52 13.93 -20.72 -0.97
C LEU A 52 13.42 -19.52 -1.74
N THR A 53 13.03 -18.48 -1.04
CA THR A 53 12.67 -17.19 -1.63
C THR A 53 13.61 -16.12 -1.14
N LEU A 54 13.98 -15.25 -2.04
CA LEU A 54 14.85 -14.10 -1.80
C LEU A 54 14.04 -12.81 -1.88
N PRO A 55 14.59 -11.68 -1.41
CA PRO A 55 13.93 -10.38 -1.52
C PRO A 55 13.43 -10.12 -2.96
N VAL A 56 12.24 -9.52 -3.09
CA VAL A 56 11.59 -9.17 -4.37
C VAL A 56 11.02 -10.36 -5.15
N ILE A 57 11.63 -11.55 -5.08
CA ILE A 57 11.16 -12.75 -5.81
C ILE A 57 10.07 -13.48 -5.00
N GLY A 58 10.08 -13.32 -3.68
CA GLY A 58 9.12 -13.98 -2.80
C GLY A 58 7.76 -13.29 -2.82
N TYR A 59 7.55 -12.45 -1.84
CA TYR A 59 6.29 -11.75 -1.63
C TYR A 59 6.58 -10.28 -1.36
N THR A 60 5.89 -9.42 -2.08
CA THR A 60 5.89 -7.97 -1.84
C THR A 60 4.46 -7.50 -2.02
N SER A 61 3.92 -6.79 -1.05
CA SER A 61 2.63 -6.13 -1.19
C SER A 61 2.76 -4.64 -0.91
N PHE A 62 1.92 -3.89 -1.56
CA PHE A 62 1.73 -2.48 -1.30
C PHE A 62 0.23 -2.20 -1.32
N TRP A 63 -0.22 -1.53 -0.30
CA TRP A 63 -1.57 -1.02 -0.22
C TRP A 63 -1.54 0.45 0.18
N ALA A 64 -2.45 1.23 -0.39
CA ALA A 64 -2.68 2.60 0.03
C ALA A 64 -4.17 2.89 -0.05
N GLY A 65 -4.65 3.63 0.93
CA GLY A 65 -6.05 3.99 1.04
C GLY A 65 -6.26 5.35 1.68
N THR A 66 -7.50 5.78 1.66
CA THR A 66 -7.94 6.99 2.34
C THR A 66 -9.22 6.68 3.11
N ASN A 67 -9.47 7.43 4.19
CA ASN A 67 -10.78 7.42 4.83
C ASN A 67 -11.80 8.08 3.91
N THR A 68 -12.97 7.58 3.73
CA THR A 68 -14.15 8.11 2.99
C THR A 68 -13.91 9.12 1.84
N TRP A 69 -12.66 9.43 1.50
CA TRP A 69 -12.27 10.34 0.42
C TRP A 69 -11.91 9.53 -0.83
N THR A 70 -12.31 10.02 -1.98
CA THR A 70 -12.01 9.43 -3.29
C THR A 70 -11.26 10.42 -4.16
N MET A 71 -10.58 9.95 -5.19
CA MET A 71 -9.91 10.84 -6.15
C MET A 71 -10.86 11.83 -6.81
N SER A 72 -12.14 11.46 -6.98
CA SER A 72 -13.16 12.36 -7.52
C SER A 72 -13.48 13.55 -6.60
N ASP A 73 -13.19 13.44 -5.31
CA ASP A 73 -13.38 14.53 -4.36
C ASP A 73 -12.36 15.68 -4.53
N PHE A 74 -11.27 15.41 -5.25
CA PHE A 74 -10.21 16.38 -5.50
C PHE A 74 -10.25 16.97 -6.91
N ILE A 75 -11.26 16.63 -7.70
CA ILE A 75 -11.34 17.02 -9.10
C ILE A 75 -12.73 17.55 -9.41
N PHE A 76 -12.84 18.83 -9.76
CA PHE A 76 -14.10 19.47 -10.13
C PHE A 76 -14.04 20.00 -11.57
N LYS A 77 -15.21 20.21 -12.16
CA LYS A 77 -15.33 20.96 -13.41
C LYS A 77 -15.46 22.46 -13.09
N GLY A 78 -14.53 23.25 -13.58
CA GLY A 78 -14.59 24.69 -13.53
C GLY A 78 -15.62 25.26 -14.51
N VAL A 79 -15.93 26.53 -14.36
CA VAL A 79 -16.94 27.26 -15.16
C VAL A 79 -16.68 27.17 -16.66
N ASN A 80 -15.42 27.09 -17.07
CA ASN A 80 -15.01 26.98 -18.48
C ASN A 80 -14.84 25.53 -18.95
N GLY A 81 -15.31 24.54 -18.18
CA GLY A 81 -15.15 23.12 -18.49
C GLY A 81 -13.75 22.54 -18.24
N ASN A 82 -12.82 23.36 -17.74
CA ASN A 82 -11.49 22.92 -17.31
C ASN A 82 -11.57 22.11 -16.00
N THR A 83 -10.55 21.32 -15.73
CA THR A 83 -10.42 20.58 -14.48
C THR A 83 -9.79 21.50 -13.42
N ILE A 84 -10.43 21.59 -12.27
CA ILE A 84 -9.97 22.38 -11.12
C ILE A 84 -9.85 21.53 -9.87
N THR A 85 -9.02 21.97 -8.93
CA THR A 85 -8.78 21.29 -7.64
C THR A 85 -9.50 22.03 -6.50
N PRO A 86 -9.58 21.47 -5.29
CA PRO A 86 -10.17 22.11 -4.12
C PRO A 86 -9.61 23.50 -3.79
N PHE A 87 -8.35 23.73 -4.13
CA PHE A 87 -7.67 25.01 -3.87
C PHE A 87 -8.01 26.11 -4.87
N HIS A 88 -8.75 25.78 -5.92
CA HIS A 88 -9.17 26.79 -6.91
C HIS A 88 -10.30 27.64 -6.34
N PRO A 89 -10.31 28.98 -6.61
CA PRO A 89 -11.35 29.87 -6.10
C PRO A 89 -12.78 29.47 -6.49
N ASP A 90 -12.95 28.89 -7.68
CA ASP A 90 -14.25 28.47 -8.22
C ASP A 90 -14.65 27.04 -7.81
N ALA A 91 -13.88 26.36 -6.95
CA ALA A 91 -14.28 25.05 -6.48
C ALA A 91 -15.55 25.15 -5.61
N PRO A 92 -16.47 24.15 -5.63
CA PRO A 92 -17.68 24.16 -4.84
C PRO A 92 -17.38 24.41 -3.35
N THR A 93 -18.21 25.17 -2.65
CA THR A 93 -18.00 25.46 -1.23
C THR A 93 -18.60 24.42 -0.32
N ASP A 94 -19.61 23.71 -0.80
CA ASP A 94 -20.39 22.70 -0.09
C ASP A 94 -19.77 21.30 -0.10
N TRP A 95 -18.74 21.09 -0.90
CA TRP A 95 -18.13 19.76 -1.05
C TRP A 95 -17.50 19.20 0.25
N LEU A 96 -17.12 20.07 1.19
CA LEU A 96 -16.59 19.70 2.48
C LEU A 96 -17.66 19.36 3.52
N GLU A 97 -18.92 19.81 3.34
CA GLU A 97 -19.98 19.75 4.37
C GLU A 97 -20.30 18.31 4.80
N ASN A 98 -20.15 17.35 3.88
CA ASN A 98 -20.41 15.94 4.13
C ASN A 98 -19.14 15.10 4.27
N LYS A 99 -17.98 15.74 4.46
CA LYS A 99 -16.69 15.06 4.59
C LYS A 99 -16.25 15.01 6.04
N PRO A 100 -15.44 14.00 6.42
CA PRO A 100 -14.86 13.95 7.77
C PRO A 100 -14.02 15.19 8.06
N GLU A 101 -13.99 15.59 9.32
CA GLU A 101 -13.13 16.70 9.78
C GLU A 101 -11.63 16.43 9.55
N MET A 102 -11.27 15.16 9.52
CA MET A 102 -9.90 14.69 9.26
C MET A 102 -9.85 13.91 7.96
N PHE A 103 -8.94 14.30 7.09
CA PHE A 103 -8.51 13.52 5.94
C PHE A 103 -7.32 12.65 6.34
N SER A 104 -7.39 11.36 6.10
CA SER A 104 -6.27 10.45 6.33
C SER A 104 -5.90 9.65 5.09
N VAL A 105 -4.62 9.39 4.97
CA VAL A 105 -4.01 8.49 3.98
C VAL A 105 -3.23 7.44 4.74
N ASP A 106 -3.54 6.20 4.47
CA ASP A 106 -2.86 5.04 5.01
C ASP A 106 -2.07 4.36 3.89
N ALA A 107 -0.87 3.92 4.19
CA ALA A 107 -0.07 3.11 3.29
C ALA A 107 0.60 1.97 4.06
N ASP A 108 0.54 0.79 3.45
CA ASP A 108 1.12 -0.44 3.99
C ASP A 108 2.01 -1.07 2.93
N PHE A 109 3.21 -1.46 3.34
CA PHE A 109 4.18 -2.10 2.48
C PHE A 109 4.79 -3.29 3.20
N ASP A 110 4.62 -4.47 2.60
CA ASP A 110 5.18 -5.72 3.08
C ASP A 110 6.24 -6.23 2.10
N LEU A 111 7.38 -6.60 2.63
CA LEU A 111 8.48 -7.18 1.88
C LEU A 111 8.92 -8.49 2.53
N ASN A 112 8.84 -9.58 1.79
CA ASN A 112 9.51 -10.80 2.18
C ASN A 112 11.02 -10.68 1.92
N ILE A 113 11.82 -10.76 2.99
CA ILE A 113 13.28 -10.67 2.90
C ILE A 113 13.85 -12.05 2.58
N LEU A 114 13.42 -13.06 3.33
CA LEU A 114 13.89 -14.43 3.18
C LEU A 114 12.79 -15.36 3.64
N SER A 115 12.53 -16.36 2.84
CA SER A 115 11.72 -17.48 3.29
C SER A 115 12.31 -18.78 2.77
N PHE A 116 12.41 -19.76 3.62
CA PHE A 116 12.78 -21.11 3.19
C PHE A 116 11.97 -22.13 3.98
N GLY A 117 11.82 -23.29 3.34
CA GLY A 117 11.21 -24.42 4.01
C GLY A 117 11.63 -25.72 3.39
N PHE A 118 11.50 -26.79 4.15
CA PHE A 118 11.84 -28.13 3.72
C PHE A 118 10.95 -29.18 4.36
N ARG A 119 10.72 -30.23 3.61
CA ARG A 119 9.92 -31.37 4.05
C ARG A 119 10.72 -32.26 5.01
N ILE A 120 10.09 -32.59 6.13
CA ILE A 120 10.63 -33.51 7.12
C ILE A 120 9.81 -34.83 7.03
N LYS A 121 10.42 -35.89 6.53
CA LYS A 121 9.75 -37.17 6.28
C LYS A 121 8.53 -36.99 5.36
N GLU A 122 7.53 -37.82 5.48
CA GLU A 122 6.39 -37.84 4.58
C GLU A 122 5.34 -36.76 4.91
N ASN A 123 5.18 -36.37 6.17
CA ASN A 123 4.05 -35.60 6.65
C ASN A 123 4.43 -34.27 7.35
N GLY A 124 5.70 -34.00 7.53
CA GLY A 124 6.13 -32.78 8.23
C GLY A 124 6.73 -31.76 7.28
N TYR A 125 6.48 -30.49 7.54
CA TYR A 125 7.09 -29.39 6.80
C TYR A 125 7.56 -28.31 7.75
N PHE A 126 8.83 -27.98 7.70
CA PHE A 126 9.42 -26.88 8.43
C PHE A 126 9.52 -25.65 7.54
N HIS A 127 9.24 -24.48 8.08
CA HIS A 127 9.42 -23.22 7.39
C HIS A 127 9.93 -22.12 8.31
N LEU A 128 10.73 -21.23 7.72
CA LEU A 128 11.16 -19.95 8.29
C LEU A 128 10.75 -18.85 7.32
N ASN A 129 10.22 -17.78 7.84
CA ASN A 129 9.93 -16.57 7.09
C ASN A 129 10.47 -15.35 7.83
N ILE A 130 11.14 -14.47 7.10
CA ILE A 130 11.58 -13.16 7.59
C ILE A 130 10.99 -12.12 6.65
N SER A 131 10.18 -11.23 7.18
CA SER A 131 9.52 -10.16 6.43
C SER A 131 9.65 -8.83 7.15
N GLU A 132 9.68 -7.77 6.36
CA GLU A 132 9.66 -6.39 6.82
C GLU A 132 8.30 -5.78 6.51
N HIS A 133 7.75 -5.06 7.47
CA HIS A 133 6.48 -4.37 7.37
C HIS A 133 6.69 -2.89 7.64
N LEU A 134 6.26 -2.06 6.72
CA LEU A 134 6.23 -0.61 6.85
C LEU A 134 4.77 -0.15 6.79
N TYR A 135 4.30 0.41 7.87
CA TYR A 135 2.99 1.05 7.95
C TYR A 135 3.17 2.56 8.12
N MET A 136 2.42 3.33 7.34
CA MET A 136 2.37 4.78 7.43
C MET A 136 0.91 5.24 7.47
N ASP A 137 0.63 6.18 8.35
CA ASP A 137 -0.63 6.89 8.46
C ASP A 137 -0.33 8.38 8.51
N ALA A 138 -0.99 9.16 7.69
CA ALA A 138 -0.90 10.61 7.69
C ALA A 138 -2.30 11.20 7.71
N GLY A 139 -2.61 11.96 8.75
CA GLY A 139 -3.89 12.65 8.92
C GLY A 139 -3.72 14.15 8.91
N MET A 140 -4.63 14.85 8.24
CA MET A 140 -4.69 16.32 8.27
C MET A 140 -6.13 16.81 8.38
N SER A 141 -6.30 17.98 8.99
CA SER A 141 -7.61 18.62 9.03
C SER A 141 -8.12 18.91 7.61
N SER A 142 -9.34 18.49 7.30
CA SER A 142 -9.97 18.76 6.00
C SER A 142 -10.16 20.26 5.74
N ALA A 143 -10.15 21.06 6.78
CA ALA A 143 -10.18 22.52 6.68
C ALA A 143 -9.01 23.12 5.85
N ILE A 144 -7.90 22.38 5.71
CA ILE A 144 -6.76 22.80 4.88
C ILE A 144 -7.17 23.01 3.41
N PHE A 145 -8.12 22.23 2.92
CA PHE A 145 -8.61 22.35 1.54
C PHE A 145 -9.48 23.60 1.33
N GLY A 146 -9.99 24.17 2.40
CA GLY A 146 -10.75 25.43 2.39
C GLY A 146 -9.94 26.66 2.75
N ILE A 147 -8.62 26.56 2.92
CA ILE A 147 -7.77 27.63 3.47
C ILE A 147 -7.88 28.94 2.67
N ASN A 148 -8.05 28.87 1.37
CA ASN A 148 -8.22 30.05 0.51
C ASN A 148 -9.56 30.78 0.72
N ARG A 149 -10.48 30.19 1.50
CA ARG A 149 -11.84 30.69 1.76
C ARG A 149 -12.06 30.96 3.24
N ILE A 150 -11.08 30.66 4.08
CA ILE A 150 -11.15 30.92 5.50
C ILE A 150 -11.26 32.46 5.70
N ASN A 151 -12.38 32.87 6.23
CA ASN A 151 -12.50 34.24 6.71
C ASN A 151 -11.65 34.36 7.98
N THR A 152 -10.63 35.22 7.95
CA THR A 152 -9.63 35.38 9.02
C THR A 152 -10.22 35.84 10.37
N THR A 153 -11.52 36.08 10.42
CA THR A 153 -12.23 36.43 11.65
C THR A 153 -12.62 35.27 12.55
N GLN A 154 -12.52 34.01 12.03
CA GLN A 154 -12.81 32.80 12.82
C GLN A 154 -11.53 31.99 13.01
N PRO A 155 -11.24 31.56 14.25
CA PRO A 155 -10.10 30.68 14.49
C PRO A 155 -10.33 29.32 13.78
N THR A 156 -9.40 28.94 12.92
CA THR A 156 -9.43 27.64 12.24
C THR A 156 -8.32 26.76 12.81
N ASN A 157 -8.70 25.65 13.40
CA ASN A 157 -7.76 24.66 13.89
C ASN A 157 -7.28 23.79 12.72
N LEU A 158 -6.01 23.91 12.38
CA LEU A 158 -5.34 23.02 11.43
C LEU A 158 -4.50 22.04 12.22
N SER A 159 -4.75 20.76 12.04
CA SER A 159 -3.96 19.69 12.62
C SER A 159 -3.36 18.82 11.52
N LEU A 160 -2.13 18.40 11.75
CA LEU A 160 -1.40 17.47 10.92
C LEU A 160 -0.76 16.43 11.84
N GLY A 161 -1.00 15.16 11.56
CA GLY A 161 -0.38 14.04 12.25
C GLY A 161 0.24 13.10 11.23
N VAL A 162 1.42 12.59 11.53
CA VAL A 162 2.05 11.52 10.75
C VAL A 162 2.51 10.46 11.72
N ASN A 163 2.15 9.23 11.43
CA ASN A 163 2.54 8.05 12.17
C ASN A 163 3.23 7.09 11.21
N ALA A 164 4.34 6.51 11.62
CA ALA A 164 5.01 5.50 10.83
C ALA A 164 5.57 4.43 11.76
N SER A 165 5.41 3.18 11.37
CA SER A 165 5.99 2.06 12.08
C SER A 165 6.69 1.12 11.09
N VAL A 166 7.86 0.64 11.50
CA VAL A 166 8.62 -0.37 10.76
C VAL A 166 8.91 -1.49 11.73
N TYR A 167 8.63 -2.72 11.35
CA TYR A 167 8.96 -3.88 12.16
C TYR A 167 9.32 -5.09 11.30
N THR A 168 10.29 -5.84 11.79
CA THR A 168 10.70 -7.12 11.20
C THR A 168 9.92 -8.25 11.88
N ASN A 169 9.29 -9.08 11.08
CA ASN A 169 8.63 -10.30 11.53
C ASN A 169 9.50 -11.52 11.21
N ILE A 170 9.79 -12.34 12.22
CA ILE A 170 10.49 -13.61 12.08
C ILE A 170 9.54 -14.72 12.52
N ALA A 171 9.09 -15.52 11.58
CA ALA A 171 8.15 -16.59 11.82
C ALA A 171 8.80 -17.96 11.58
N LEU A 172 8.68 -18.84 12.56
CA LEU A 172 9.04 -20.25 12.45
C LEU A 172 7.77 -21.08 12.53
N GLY A 173 7.66 -22.07 11.67
CA GLY A 173 6.52 -22.94 11.67
C GLY A 173 6.88 -24.39 11.35
N TYR A 174 6.02 -25.27 11.84
CA TYR A 174 6.01 -26.68 11.51
C TYR A 174 4.57 -27.12 11.28
N SER A 175 4.30 -27.78 10.18
CA SER A 175 2.98 -28.28 9.78
C SER A 175 3.00 -29.73 9.34
#